data_31331fc85bfb15630df6734bdaac73d7
#
_entry.id   31331fc85bfb15630df6734bdaac73d7
#
_cell.length_a   1.000
_cell.length_b   1.000
_cell.length_c   1.000
_cell.angle_alpha   90.00
_cell.angle_beta   90.00
_cell.angle_gamma   90.00
#
_symmetry.space_group_name_H-M   'P 1'
#
loop_
_entity.id
_entity.type
_entity.pdbx_description
1 polymer ?
#
loop_
_entity_poly.entity_id
_entity_poly.type
_entity_poly.pdbx_seq_one_letter_code
_entity_poly.pdbx_strand_id
1 'polypeptide(L)'
;MKHLLILFIFLITFSLPSFAGDSLNIVNKKVSFGFAPNSNRNVNSVIVHSTFNNSGGDKYDIDLVIKQFSTYGVSAHYVIGRDGTVYQLVDEKDNSYHAGKSSLPDGTTNVNSCSIGIELMTSYTESPTEEQNKALLHLINSIKKRYSIKYVLRHSDIAPVRKTDPWNFDWEAFKKRLEEKGK
;
A
#
# COMPACT_ATOMS: atom_id res chain seq x y z
N MET A 1 72.57 13.27 -18.22
CA MET A 1 71.47 13.63 -17.27
C MET A 1 70.22 12.98 -17.78
N LYS A 2 69.75 11.93 -17.11
CA LYS A 2 68.52 11.18 -17.51
C LYS A 2 67.36 11.72 -16.67
N HIS A 3 66.37 12.37 -17.34
CA HIS A 3 65.17 12.85 -16.67
C HIS A 3 64.18 11.68 -16.51
N LEU A 4 63.92 11.33 -15.24
CA LEU A 4 62.92 10.31 -14.84
C LEU A 4 61.55 11.00 -14.82
N LEU A 5 60.67 10.65 -15.77
CA LEU A 5 59.31 11.13 -15.80
C LEU A 5 58.44 10.24 -14.86
N ILE A 6 58.02 10.79 -13.72
CA ILE A 6 57.14 10.10 -12.79
C ILE A 6 55.68 10.37 -13.24
N LEU A 7 55.02 9.34 -13.75
CA LEU A 7 53.62 9.39 -14.14
C LEU A 7 52.72 9.15 -12.92
N PHE A 8 52.07 10.20 -12.41
CA PHE A 8 51.04 10.07 -11.36
C PHE A 8 49.75 9.57 -11.95
N ILE A 9 49.38 8.29 -11.72
CA ILE A 9 48.08 7.74 -12.07
C ILE A 9 47.11 8.10 -10.95
N PHE A 10 46.21 9.05 -11.23
CA PHE A 10 45.08 9.36 -10.33
C PHE A 10 44.02 8.26 -10.48
N LEU A 11 43.92 7.37 -9.50
CA LEU A 11 42.84 6.39 -9.41
C LEU A 11 41.56 7.13 -8.94
N ILE A 12 40.70 7.47 -9.88
CA ILE A 12 39.34 7.97 -9.56
C ILE A 12 38.51 6.77 -9.12
N THR A 13 38.33 6.60 -7.81
CA THR A 13 37.38 5.62 -7.27
C THR A 13 35.97 6.16 -7.47
N PHE A 14 35.27 5.63 -8.46
CA PHE A 14 33.83 5.85 -8.62
C PHE A 14 33.12 5.04 -7.52
N SER A 15 32.71 5.70 -6.44
CA SER A 15 31.78 5.10 -5.49
C SER A 15 30.40 5.09 -6.13
N LEU A 16 29.97 3.91 -6.57
CA LEU A 16 28.58 3.70 -6.96
C LEU A 16 27.70 3.96 -5.72
N PRO A 17 26.61 4.73 -5.86
CA PRO A 17 25.67 4.88 -4.77
C PRO A 17 25.14 3.49 -4.41
N SER A 18 25.38 3.05 -3.18
CA SER A 18 24.74 1.86 -2.63
C SER A 18 23.25 2.15 -2.58
N PHE A 19 22.47 1.54 -3.48
CA PHE A 19 21.04 1.42 -3.29
C PHE A 19 20.84 0.49 -2.10
N ALA A 20 20.83 1.06 -0.89
CA ALA A 20 20.24 0.39 0.25
C ALA A 20 18.80 0.07 -0.16
N GLY A 21 18.47 -1.20 -0.28
CA GLY A 21 17.12 -1.63 -0.62
C GLY A 21 16.18 -1.02 0.42
N ASP A 22 15.29 -0.12 -0.03
CA ASP A 22 14.29 0.51 0.84
C ASP A 22 13.45 -0.61 1.48
N SER A 23 13.79 -0.97 2.71
CA SER A 23 12.98 -1.89 3.51
C SER A 23 11.70 -1.14 3.90
N LEU A 24 10.53 -1.78 3.70
CA LEU A 24 9.27 -1.24 4.17
C LEU A 24 9.33 -1.01 5.68
N ASN A 25 9.06 0.22 6.11
CA ASN A 25 8.85 0.52 7.52
C ASN A 25 7.44 0.04 7.93
N ILE A 26 7.34 -1.19 8.44
CA ILE A 26 6.06 -1.78 8.87
C ILE A 26 5.95 -1.69 10.39
N VAL A 27 4.95 -0.94 10.84
CA VAL A 27 4.60 -0.79 12.26
C VAL A 27 3.38 -1.67 12.57
N ASN A 28 3.50 -2.53 13.57
CA ASN A 28 2.38 -3.36 14.03
C ASN A 28 1.41 -2.53 14.88
N LYS A 29 0.17 -2.34 14.38
CA LYS A 29 -0.94 -1.67 15.07
C LYS A 29 -2.21 -2.53 15.00
N LYS A 30 -2.09 -3.84 15.30
CA LYS A 30 -3.20 -4.80 15.23
C LYS A 30 -4.42 -4.33 16.03
N VAL A 31 -5.57 -4.47 15.38
CA VAL A 31 -6.88 -4.17 15.97
C VAL A 31 -7.63 -5.46 16.29
N SER A 32 -8.66 -5.36 17.15
CA SER A 32 -9.51 -6.49 17.55
C SER A 32 -10.92 -6.43 16.96
N PHE A 33 -11.14 -5.58 15.94
CA PHE A 33 -12.44 -5.31 15.34
C PHE A 33 -12.34 -5.22 13.81
N GLY A 34 -13.47 -5.20 13.10
CA GLY A 34 -13.55 -4.95 11.67
C GLY A 34 -12.95 -6.07 10.81
N PHE A 35 -12.86 -7.29 11.32
CA PHE A 35 -12.41 -8.45 10.58
C PHE A 35 -13.03 -9.76 11.11
N ALA A 36 -12.93 -10.83 10.33
CA ALA A 36 -13.23 -12.20 10.76
C ALA A 36 -12.00 -13.10 10.58
N PRO A 37 -11.67 -13.95 11.59
CA PRO A 37 -10.62 -14.95 11.43
C PRO A 37 -10.92 -15.91 10.28
N ASN A 38 -9.93 -16.17 9.40
CA ASN A 38 -10.09 -17.09 8.28
C ASN A 38 -8.73 -17.58 7.76
N SER A 39 -8.24 -18.68 8.29
CA SER A 39 -6.94 -19.25 7.90
C SER A 39 -6.92 -19.92 6.52
N ASN A 40 -8.08 -20.14 5.88
CA ASN A 40 -8.21 -20.90 4.62
C ASN A 40 -8.63 -20.02 3.43
N ARG A 41 -8.41 -18.71 3.49
CA ARG A 41 -8.77 -17.81 2.39
C ARG A 41 -7.80 -17.93 1.21
N ASN A 42 -8.34 -17.84 0.01
CA ASN A 42 -7.54 -17.74 -1.21
C ASN A 42 -7.38 -16.27 -1.62
N VAL A 43 -6.27 -15.66 -1.23
CA VAL A 43 -5.97 -14.26 -1.56
C VAL A 43 -5.51 -14.18 -3.02
N ASN A 44 -6.29 -13.50 -3.86
CA ASN A 44 -6.02 -13.30 -5.28
C ASN A 44 -6.09 -11.84 -5.74
N SER A 45 -6.38 -10.91 -4.83
CA SER A 45 -6.55 -9.51 -5.18
C SER A 45 -6.03 -8.57 -4.09
N VAL A 46 -5.61 -7.37 -4.52
CA VAL A 46 -5.29 -6.23 -3.66
C VAL A 46 -6.23 -5.09 -4.03
N ILE A 47 -6.86 -4.49 -3.02
CA ILE A 47 -7.76 -3.35 -3.19
C ILE A 47 -7.16 -2.13 -2.51
N VAL A 48 -6.98 -1.06 -3.29
CA VAL A 48 -6.43 0.22 -2.81
C VAL A 48 -7.58 1.17 -2.51
N HIS A 49 -7.51 1.79 -1.34
CA HIS A 49 -8.49 2.70 -0.78
C HIS A 49 -7.85 4.03 -0.41
N SER A 50 -8.67 4.99 -0.03
CA SER A 50 -8.25 6.23 0.65
C SER A 50 -9.05 6.45 1.91
N THR A 51 -8.36 6.86 2.97
CA THR A 51 -8.97 7.20 4.26
C THR A 51 -8.34 8.44 4.88
N PHE A 52 -9.10 9.10 5.73
CA PHE A 52 -8.63 10.14 6.65
C PHE A 52 -9.58 10.26 7.84
N ASN A 53 -9.12 10.79 8.96
CA ASN A 53 -9.99 11.09 10.08
C ASN A 53 -10.87 12.32 9.77
N ASN A 54 -12.19 12.16 9.83
CA ASN A 54 -13.18 13.22 9.60
C ASN A 54 -13.93 13.64 10.88
N SER A 55 -13.49 13.15 12.06
CA SER A 55 -14.17 13.34 13.34
C SER A 55 -13.54 14.43 14.20
N GLY A 56 -12.68 15.27 13.62
CA GLY A 56 -11.95 16.35 14.32
C GLY A 56 -10.53 15.91 14.74
N GLY A 57 -9.66 16.89 15.01
CA GLY A 57 -8.24 16.68 15.24
C GLY A 57 -7.43 16.56 13.95
N ASP A 58 -6.22 16.00 14.03
CA ASP A 58 -5.40 15.78 12.85
C ASP A 58 -6.03 14.72 11.95
N LYS A 59 -6.26 15.09 10.68
CA LYS A 59 -6.88 14.19 9.70
C LYS A 59 -5.98 13.01 9.32
N TYR A 60 -4.69 13.10 9.56
CA TYR A 60 -3.70 12.06 9.27
C TYR A 60 -3.08 11.41 10.50
N ASP A 61 -3.72 11.57 11.66
CA ASP A 61 -3.38 10.80 12.85
C ASP A 61 -3.89 9.36 12.70
N ILE A 62 -2.98 8.39 12.75
CA ILE A 62 -3.31 6.98 12.59
C ILE A 62 -4.24 6.45 13.70
N ASP A 63 -4.10 6.92 14.93
CA ASP A 63 -4.92 6.45 16.05
C ASP A 63 -6.35 6.98 15.94
N LEU A 64 -6.53 8.20 15.43
CA LEU A 64 -7.85 8.75 15.10
C LEU A 64 -8.51 8.02 13.92
N VAL A 65 -7.75 7.65 12.88
CA VAL A 65 -8.24 6.82 11.77
C VAL A 65 -8.67 5.43 12.28
N ILE A 66 -7.86 4.79 13.12
CA ILE A 66 -8.21 3.49 13.73
C ILE A 66 -9.48 3.61 14.59
N LYS A 67 -9.61 4.67 15.39
CA LYS A 67 -10.82 4.94 16.18
C LYS A 67 -12.05 5.10 15.29
N GLN A 68 -11.92 5.80 14.16
CA GLN A 68 -12.98 5.94 13.17
C GLN A 68 -13.37 4.58 12.57
N PHE A 69 -12.41 3.73 12.20
CA PHE A 69 -12.68 2.36 11.73
C PHE A 69 -13.45 1.54 12.76
N SER A 70 -13.06 1.63 14.05
CA SER A 70 -13.77 0.98 15.14
C SER A 70 -15.23 1.42 15.23
N THR A 71 -15.50 2.71 15.10
CA THR A 71 -16.85 3.28 15.15
C THR A 71 -17.74 2.72 14.04
N TYR A 72 -17.19 2.48 12.86
CA TYR A 72 -17.92 1.92 11.72
C TYR A 72 -17.87 0.38 11.63
N GLY A 73 -17.16 -0.29 12.52
CA GLY A 73 -17.01 -1.75 12.50
C GLY A 73 -16.27 -2.26 11.28
N VAL A 74 -15.38 -1.46 10.70
CA VAL A 74 -14.58 -1.77 9.52
C VAL A 74 -13.08 -1.80 9.86
N SER A 75 -12.27 -2.29 8.94
CA SER A 75 -10.81 -2.27 9.05
C SER A 75 -10.18 -2.41 7.66
N ALA A 76 -8.84 -2.35 7.59
CA ALA A 76 -8.05 -2.75 6.44
C ALA A 76 -6.89 -3.63 6.93
N HIS A 77 -6.20 -4.33 6.02
CA HIS A 77 -4.99 -5.07 6.40
C HIS A 77 -3.85 -4.10 6.68
N TYR A 78 -3.77 -3.05 5.87
CA TYR A 78 -2.72 -2.03 5.97
C TYR A 78 -3.28 -0.63 5.81
N VAL A 79 -2.66 0.32 6.50
CA VAL A 79 -2.82 1.76 6.29
C VAL A 79 -1.44 2.35 6.02
N ILE A 80 -1.31 3.22 5.02
CA ILE A 80 -0.06 3.90 4.67
C ILE A 80 -0.17 5.37 5.03
N GLY A 81 0.64 5.80 6.00
CA GLY A 81 0.76 7.19 6.44
C GLY A 81 1.35 8.10 5.37
N ARG A 82 1.20 9.43 5.54
CA ARG A 82 1.70 10.43 4.59
C ARG A 82 3.22 10.36 4.37
N ASP A 83 3.97 9.89 5.37
CA ASP A 83 5.41 9.69 5.38
C ASP A 83 5.87 8.34 4.77
N GLY A 84 4.91 7.52 4.29
CA GLY A 84 5.17 6.19 3.75
C GLY A 84 5.25 5.08 4.82
N THR A 85 5.08 5.38 6.11
CA THR A 85 5.00 4.36 7.16
C THR A 85 3.79 3.44 6.91
N VAL A 86 4.03 2.14 6.92
CA VAL A 86 3.00 1.12 6.72
C VAL A 86 2.54 0.58 8.06
N TYR A 87 1.29 0.82 8.43
CA TYR A 87 0.67 0.27 9.64
C TYR A 87 -0.08 -1.01 9.31
N GLN A 88 0.29 -2.13 9.92
CA GLN A 88 -0.44 -3.38 9.78
C GLN A 88 -1.52 -3.48 10.87
N LEU A 89 -2.80 -3.52 10.46
CA LEU A 89 -3.95 -3.56 11.38
C LEU A 89 -4.55 -4.96 11.49
N VAL A 90 -4.57 -5.75 10.41
CA VAL A 90 -5.15 -7.10 10.38
C VAL A 90 -4.14 -8.05 9.73
N ASP A 91 -4.09 -9.31 10.18
CA ASP A 91 -3.26 -10.33 9.54
C ASP A 91 -3.79 -10.66 8.14
N GLU A 92 -2.89 -10.85 7.18
CA GLU A 92 -3.27 -11.18 5.79
C GLU A 92 -4.07 -12.48 5.68
N LYS A 93 -3.96 -13.38 6.64
CA LYS A 93 -4.75 -14.61 6.72
C LYS A 93 -6.22 -14.37 7.09
N ASP A 94 -6.56 -13.24 7.69
CA ASP A 94 -7.91 -12.93 8.18
C ASP A 94 -8.68 -12.08 7.16
N ASN A 95 -10.01 -12.08 7.24
CA ASN A 95 -10.89 -11.28 6.35
C ASN A 95 -11.10 -9.89 6.96
N SER A 96 -10.32 -8.89 6.59
CA SER A 96 -10.59 -7.51 6.96
C SER A 96 -11.82 -6.95 6.23
N TYR A 97 -12.63 -6.14 6.91
CA TYR A 97 -13.87 -5.57 6.35
C TYR A 97 -13.61 -4.21 5.69
N HIS A 98 -13.04 -4.21 4.47
CA HIS A 98 -12.68 -2.99 3.74
C HIS A 98 -13.48 -2.77 2.46
N ALA A 99 -13.96 -3.83 1.80
CA ALA A 99 -14.56 -3.74 0.47
C ALA A 99 -16.08 -3.55 0.48
N GLY A 100 -16.76 -4.00 1.54
CA GLY A 100 -18.22 -3.97 1.65
C GLY A 100 -18.89 -4.77 0.52
N LYS A 101 -20.10 -4.35 0.10
CA LYS A 101 -20.78 -4.96 -1.06
C LYS A 101 -20.04 -4.59 -2.35
N SER A 102 -19.39 -5.56 -2.96
CA SER A 102 -18.48 -5.37 -4.11
C SER A 102 -18.34 -6.65 -4.92
N SER A 103 -17.77 -6.53 -6.12
CA SER A 103 -17.44 -7.68 -6.98
C SER A 103 -16.16 -7.44 -7.76
N LEU A 104 -15.36 -8.49 -7.97
CA LEU A 104 -14.21 -8.48 -8.87
C LEU A 104 -14.66 -8.51 -10.34
N PRO A 105 -13.77 -8.20 -11.31
CA PRO A 105 -14.10 -8.23 -12.74
C PRO A 105 -14.59 -9.58 -13.27
N ASP A 106 -14.25 -10.68 -12.61
CA ASP A 106 -14.73 -12.04 -12.96
C ASP A 106 -16.07 -12.41 -12.32
N GLY A 107 -16.72 -11.44 -11.63
CA GLY A 107 -18.00 -11.64 -10.96
C GLY A 107 -17.92 -12.21 -9.54
N THR A 108 -16.71 -12.49 -9.03
CA THR A 108 -16.51 -12.94 -7.64
C THR A 108 -17.02 -11.87 -6.67
N THR A 109 -17.98 -12.24 -5.82
CA THR A 109 -18.51 -11.37 -4.75
C THR A 109 -17.80 -11.63 -3.42
N ASN A 110 -18.19 -10.88 -2.35
CA ASN A 110 -17.54 -10.99 -1.03
C ASN A 110 -16.02 -10.77 -1.10
N VAL A 111 -15.61 -9.67 -1.74
CA VAL A 111 -14.20 -9.36 -2.03
C VAL A 111 -13.33 -9.35 -0.78
N ASN A 112 -13.87 -9.06 0.40
CA ASN A 112 -13.13 -9.18 1.68
C ASN A 112 -12.49 -10.56 1.88
N SER A 113 -13.14 -11.64 1.39
CA SER A 113 -12.65 -13.01 1.62
C SER A 113 -11.47 -13.40 0.73
N CYS A 114 -11.21 -12.66 -0.35
CA CYS A 114 -10.18 -13.00 -1.33
C CYS A 114 -9.21 -11.84 -1.63
N SER A 115 -9.24 -10.77 -0.84
CA SER A 115 -8.40 -9.59 -1.10
C SER A 115 -7.64 -9.11 0.12
N ILE A 116 -6.56 -8.37 -0.13
CA ILE A 116 -5.86 -7.55 0.87
C ILE A 116 -6.24 -6.10 0.63
N GLY A 117 -6.85 -5.45 1.63
CA GLY A 117 -7.19 -4.02 1.59
C GLY A 117 -6.03 -3.17 2.10
N ILE A 118 -5.68 -2.12 1.34
CA ILE A 118 -4.65 -1.14 1.68
C ILE A 118 -5.26 0.25 1.59
N GLU A 119 -5.22 0.99 2.69
CA GLU A 119 -5.70 2.36 2.79
C GLU A 119 -4.54 3.35 2.66
N LEU A 120 -4.66 4.33 1.79
CA LEU A 120 -3.77 5.49 1.75
C LEU A 120 -4.37 6.61 2.59
N MET A 121 -3.61 7.19 3.50
CA MET A 121 -4.06 8.36 4.27
C MET A 121 -4.04 9.60 3.38
N THR A 122 -5.13 9.81 2.63
CA THR A 122 -5.36 10.95 1.73
C THR A 122 -6.77 11.49 1.90
N SER A 123 -7.02 12.75 1.52
CA SER A 123 -8.34 13.37 1.56
C SER A 123 -8.91 13.62 0.18
N TYR A 124 -10.12 14.17 0.10
CA TYR A 124 -10.79 14.52 -1.15
C TYR A 124 -10.04 15.57 -1.98
N THR A 125 -9.15 16.34 -1.37
CA THR A 125 -8.43 17.45 -2.00
C THR A 125 -6.92 17.24 -2.08
N GLU A 126 -6.40 16.12 -1.58
CA GLU A 126 -4.97 15.87 -1.49
C GLU A 126 -4.60 14.54 -2.17
N SER A 127 -3.62 14.59 -3.03
CA SER A 127 -3.05 13.38 -3.66
C SER A 127 -2.19 12.59 -2.68
N PRO A 128 -1.98 11.29 -2.92
CA PRO A 128 -0.93 10.55 -2.24
C PRO A 128 0.44 11.20 -2.42
N THR A 129 1.27 11.14 -1.39
CA THR A 129 2.66 11.60 -1.46
C THR A 129 3.51 10.61 -2.27
N GLU A 130 4.71 11.01 -2.67
CA GLU A 130 5.64 10.11 -3.33
C GLU A 130 6.12 8.99 -2.38
N GLU A 131 6.23 9.28 -1.08
CA GLU A 131 6.54 8.29 -0.03
C GLU A 131 5.44 7.24 0.08
N GLN A 132 4.16 7.65 0.05
CA GLN A 132 3.03 6.72 0.00
C GLN A 132 3.04 5.87 -1.27
N ASN A 133 3.31 6.47 -2.44
CA ASN A 133 3.39 5.75 -3.72
C ASN A 133 4.51 4.71 -3.73
N LYS A 134 5.68 5.03 -3.19
CA LYS A 134 6.80 4.09 -3.04
C LYS A 134 6.45 2.95 -2.08
N ALA A 135 5.91 3.29 -0.91
CA ALA A 135 5.51 2.29 0.10
C ALA A 135 4.42 1.34 -0.43
N LEU A 136 3.40 1.88 -1.13
CA LEU A 136 2.34 1.08 -1.76
C LEU A 136 2.90 0.12 -2.80
N LEU A 137 3.81 0.60 -3.68
CA LEU A 137 4.44 -0.21 -4.71
C LEU A 137 5.26 -1.36 -4.10
N HIS A 138 6.07 -1.06 -3.07
CA HIS A 138 6.86 -2.06 -2.36
C HIS A 138 5.98 -3.08 -1.63
N LEU A 139 4.91 -2.62 -0.96
CA LEU A 139 3.97 -3.49 -0.24
C LEU A 139 3.25 -4.43 -1.20
N ILE A 140 2.71 -3.94 -2.32
CA ILE A 140 2.05 -4.78 -3.33
C ILE A 140 3.02 -5.81 -3.91
N ASN A 141 4.25 -5.42 -4.24
CA ASN A 141 5.25 -6.36 -4.74
C ASN A 141 5.64 -7.41 -3.70
N SER A 142 5.70 -7.05 -2.42
CA SER A 142 5.91 -7.98 -1.32
C SER A 142 4.73 -8.96 -1.17
N ILE A 143 3.48 -8.49 -1.30
CA ILE A 143 2.28 -9.32 -1.28
C ILE A 143 2.28 -10.30 -2.47
N LYS A 144 2.62 -9.84 -3.68
CA LYS A 144 2.74 -10.68 -4.88
C LYS A 144 3.75 -11.82 -4.75
N LYS A 145 4.77 -11.68 -3.88
CA LYS A 145 5.73 -12.76 -3.59
C LYS A 145 5.14 -13.87 -2.71
N ARG A 146 4.08 -13.57 -1.94
CA ARG A 146 3.42 -14.51 -1.02
C ARG A 146 2.13 -15.09 -1.57
N TYR A 147 1.45 -14.36 -2.47
CA TYR A 147 0.14 -14.72 -3.01
C TYR A 147 0.10 -14.59 -4.52
N SER A 148 -0.67 -15.47 -5.18
CA SER A 148 -0.94 -15.41 -6.63
C SER A 148 -1.95 -14.29 -6.94
N ILE A 149 -1.52 -13.03 -6.85
CA ILE A 149 -2.38 -11.86 -7.07
C ILE A 149 -2.73 -11.73 -8.55
N LYS A 150 -4.01 -11.90 -8.86
CA LYS A 150 -4.60 -11.74 -10.19
C LYS A 150 -5.00 -10.28 -10.44
N TYR A 151 -5.49 -9.59 -9.41
CA TYR A 151 -6.01 -8.24 -9.54
C TYR A 151 -5.37 -7.28 -8.54
N VAL A 152 -4.98 -6.08 -9.02
CA VAL A 152 -4.70 -4.90 -8.19
C VAL A 152 -5.68 -3.83 -8.66
N LEU A 153 -6.64 -3.46 -7.81
CA LEU A 153 -7.80 -2.64 -8.18
C LEU A 153 -8.01 -1.52 -7.16
N ARG A 154 -8.75 -0.51 -7.59
CA ARG A 154 -9.29 0.54 -6.71
C ARG A 154 -10.60 0.09 -6.08
N HIS A 155 -10.97 0.70 -4.95
CA HIS A 155 -12.31 0.49 -4.38
C HIS A 155 -13.41 0.88 -5.37
N SER A 156 -13.22 1.97 -6.10
CA SER A 156 -14.14 2.41 -7.16
C SER A 156 -14.28 1.41 -8.32
N ASP A 157 -13.29 0.55 -8.58
CA ASP A 157 -13.38 -0.47 -9.63
C ASP A 157 -14.29 -1.63 -9.22
N ILE A 158 -14.31 -1.99 -7.94
CA ILE A 158 -15.09 -3.11 -7.40
C ILE A 158 -16.47 -2.71 -6.85
N ALA A 159 -16.71 -1.41 -6.66
CA ALA A 159 -17.97 -0.87 -6.15
C ALA A 159 -18.33 0.49 -6.81
N PRO A 160 -18.40 0.60 -8.15
CA PRO A 160 -18.39 1.88 -8.87
C PRO A 160 -19.61 2.77 -8.59
N VAL A 161 -20.77 2.19 -8.21
CA VAL A 161 -21.98 2.96 -7.87
C VAL A 161 -21.87 3.59 -6.47
N ARG A 162 -21.03 3.05 -5.60
CA ARG A 162 -21.00 3.37 -4.17
C ARG A 162 -19.72 4.05 -3.71
N LYS A 163 -18.62 3.87 -4.45
CA LYS A 163 -17.27 4.26 -4.04
C LYS A 163 -16.54 5.03 -5.13
N THR A 164 -15.77 6.02 -4.71
CA THR A 164 -14.98 6.87 -5.61
C THR A 164 -13.49 6.86 -5.27
N ASP A 165 -13.12 6.24 -4.15
CA ASP A 165 -11.73 6.14 -3.71
C ASP A 165 -10.92 5.07 -4.48
N PRO A 166 -9.59 5.21 -4.56
CA PRO A 166 -8.74 6.23 -3.94
C PRO A 166 -8.84 7.59 -4.64
N TRP A 167 -8.87 8.67 -3.84
CA TRP A 167 -9.06 10.04 -4.36
C TRP A 167 -7.75 10.66 -4.82
N ASN A 168 -7.82 11.47 -5.90
CA ASN A 168 -6.70 12.23 -6.46
C ASN A 168 -5.45 11.38 -6.71
N PHE A 169 -5.64 10.10 -7.00
CA PHE A 169 -4.57 9.15 -7.25
C PHE A 169 -4.40 8.92 -8.75
N ASP A 170 -3.22 9.24 -9.29
CA ASP A 170 -2.87 8.91 -10.67
C ASP A 170 -2.68 7.40 -10.82
N TRP A 171 -3.81 6.72 -10.97
CA TRP A 171 -3.87 5.27 -11.04
C TRP A 171 -3.16 4.68 -12.26
N GLU A 172 -3.22 5.37 -13.39
CA GLU A 172 -2.58 4.88 -14.63
C GLU A 172 -1.05 4.98 -14.53
N ALA A 173 -0.52 6.09 -14.02
CA ALA A 173 0.91 6.20 -13.75
C ALA A 173 1.39 5.19 -12.71
N PHE A 174 0.59 4.92 -11.66
CA PHE A 174 0.92 3.92 -10.67
C PHE A 174 0.95 2.50 -11.25
N LYS A 175 -0.04 2.11 -12.05
CA LYS A 175 -0.08 0.80 -12.72
C LYS A 175 1.15 0.57 -13.59
N LYS A 176 1.55 1.57 -14.38
CA LYS A 176 2.76 1.50 -15.20
C LYS A 176 4.00 1.20 -14.34
N ARG A 177 4.18 1.91 -13.23
CA ARG A 177 5.30 1.66 -12.28
C ARG A 177 5.25 0.25 -11.68
N LEU A 178 4.04 -0.26 -11.39
CA LEU A 178 3.84 -1.59 -10.83
C LEU A 178 4.21 -2.71 -11.82
N GLU A 179 3.98 -2.49 -13.12
CA GLU A 179 4.34 -3.43 -14.20
C GLU A 179 5.85 -3.42 -14.50
N GLU A 180 6.48 -2.25 -14.48
CA GLU A 180 7.93 -2.09 -14.73
C GLU A 180 8.80 -2.77 -13.66
N LYS A 181 8.38 -2.77 -12.39
CA LYS A 181 9.10 -3.42 -11.28
C LYS A 181 8.72 -4.90 -11.09
N GLY A 182 7.76 -5.41 -11.82
CA GLY A 182 7.35 -6.82 -11.80
C GLY A 182 8.10 -7.71 -12.80
N LYS A 183 8.97 -7.12 -13.61
CA LYS A 183 9.89 -7.80 -14.55
C LYS A 183 11.26 -7.98 -13.91
#